data_3f3cf79dd144058ff8f0c7b7fe542501
#
_entry.id   3f3cf79dd144058ff8f0c7b7fe542501
#
_cell.length_a   1.000
_cell.length_b   1.000
_cell.length_c   1.000
_cell.angle_alpha   90.00
_cell.angle_beta   90.00
_cell.angle_gamma   90.00
#
_symmetry.space_group_name_H-M   'P 1'
#
loop_
_entity.id
_entity.type
_entity.pdbx_description
1 polymer ?
#
loop_
_entity_poly.entity_id
_entity_poly.type
_entity_poly.pdbx_seq_one_letter_code
_entity_poly.pdbx_strand_id
1 'polypeptide(L)'
;VAGEWCVPEHGAGLVAAMEDVPAACERPYDPARPVVCPGESSRQLVGELREGLPARPGSPGKRDCQYVRNGVADVLVALGPLANTRRAIPARRRGREEFARVVRHICDETRPDAERVVLVTDDPDTHGAASPCAAFPPEEAERLASRFEVHHAPKHGS
;
A
#
# COMPACT_ATOMS: atom_id res chain seq x y z
N VAL A 1 22.28 6.88 -21.45
CA VAL A 1 21.17 7.06 -20.51
C VAL A 1 21.79 7.41 -19.19
N ALA A 2 21.69 8.67 -18.75
CA ALA A 2 22.16 9.09 -17.44
C ALA A 2 21.16 8.55 -16.39
N GLY A 3 21.62 7.71 -15.48
CA GLY A 3 20.83 7.29 -14.33
C GLY A 3 20.78 8.47 -13.33
N GLU A 4 19.60 8.90 -12.96
CA GLU A 4 19.42 9.87 -11.89
C GLU A 4 19.53 9.13 -10.56
N TRP A 5 20.49 9.54 -9.74
CA TRP A 5 20.64 9.08 -8.37
C TRP A 5 20.13 10.19 -7.45
N CYS A 6 19.12 9.87 -6.65
CA CYS A 6 18.74 10.72 -5.54
C CYS A 6 19.58 10.32 -4.33
N VAL A 7 20.58 11.11 -4.00
CA VAL A 7 21.31 10.96 -2.73
C VAL A 7 20.58 11.76 -1.68
N PRO A 8 20.03 11.12 -0.63
CA PRO A 8 19.38 11.86 0.46
C PRO A 8 20.44 12.70 1.21
N GLU A 9 20.04 13.87 1.68
CA GLU A 9 20.88 14.62 2.61
C GLU A 9 21.02 13.83 3.91
N HIS A 10 22.26 13.50 4.25
CA HIS A 10 22.58 12.78 5.48
C HIS A 10 22.39 13.70 6.68
N GLY A 11 21.21 13.65 7.30
CA GLY A 11 20.87 14.42 8.48
C GLY A 11 20.29 13.53 9.59
N ALA A 12 20.27 14.04 10.82
CA ALA A 12 19.70 13.32 11.96
C ALA A 12 18.25 12.86 11.73
N GLY A 13 17.46 13.63 10.97
CA GLY A 13 16.09 13.27 10.61
C GLY A 13 16.00 12.05 9.71
N LEU A 14 16.92 11.90 8.75
CA LEU A 14 16.97 10.71 7.89
C LEU A 14 17.32 9.46 8.72
N VAL A 15 18.35 9.57 9.57
CA VAL A 15 18.77 8.46 10.44
C VAL A 15 17.62 8.04 11.37
N ALA A 16 16.96 9.00 12.03
CA ALA A 16 15.82 8.71 12.88
C ALA A 16 14.69 7.98 12.13
N ALA A 17 14.36 8.41 10.91
CA ALA A 17 13.34 7.75 10.09
C ALA A 17 13.79 6.36 9.60
N MET A 18 15.08 6.16 9.32
CA MET A 18 15.64 4.85 8.97
C MET A 18 15.65 3.86 10.15
N GLU A 19 15.70 4.34 11.37
CA GLU A 19 15.65 3.50 12.57
C GLU A 19 14.21 3.21 13.01
N ASP A 20 13.29 4.15 12.80
CA ASP A 20 11.88 4.06 13.22
C ASP A 20 11.13 2.91 12.55
N VAL A 21 11.28 2.73 11.25
CA VAL A 21 10.59 1.68 10.49
C VAL A 21 11.05 0.27 10.87
N PRO A 22 12.37 -0.05 10.92
CA PRO A 22 12.83 -1.33 11.44
C PRO A 22 12.37 -1.57 12.88
N ALA A 23 12.48 -0.57 13.76
CA ALA A 23 12.04 -0.70 15.14
C ALA A 23 10.55 -1.03 15.25
N ALA A 24 9.69 -0.47 14.39
CA ALA A 24 8.29 -0.82 14.34
C ALA A 24 8.06 -2.27 13.86
N CYS A 25 8.86 -2.74 12.89
CA CYS A 25 8.73 -4.09 12.29
C CYS A 25 9.39 -5.20 13.11
N GLU A 26 10.36 -4.88 13.96
CA GLU A 26 11.06 -5.85 14.83
C GLU A 26 10.32 -6.13 16.14
N ARG A 27 9.26 -5.40 16.45
CA ARG A 27 8.43 -5.64 17.64
C ARG A 27 7.85 -7.05 17.61
N PRO A 28 7.72 -7.73 18.76
CA PRO A 28 6.93 -8.96 18.84
C PRO A 28 5.50 -8.70 18.33
N TYR A 29 4.90 -9.74 17.71
CA TYR A 29 3.52 -9.62 17.25
C TYR A 29 2.58 -9.35 18.45
N ASP A 30 1.85 -8.25 18.36
CA ASP A 30 0.81 -7.87 19.32
C ASP A 30 -0.52 -7.71 18.56
N PRO A 31 -1.55 -8.53 18.85
CA PRO A 31 -2.85 -8.42 18.22
C PRO A 31 -3.60 -7.12 18.57
N ALA A 32 -3.30 -6.49 19.71
CA ALA A 32 -3.87 -5.20 20.10
C ALA A 32 -3.23 -4.03 19.33
N ARG A 33 -1.98 -4.22 18.86
CA ARG A 33 -1.22 -3.22 18.09
C ARG A 33 -0.55 -3.84 16.86
N PRO A 34 -1.32 -4.40 15.92
CA PRO A 34 -0.77 -5.06 14.74
C PRO A 34 -0.07 -4.08 13.82
N VAL A 35 1.10 -4.48 13.31
CA VAL A 35 1.82 -3.73 12.27
C VAL A 35 1.24 -4.09 10.91
N VAL A 36 0.89 -3.06 10.12
CA VAL A 36 0.38 -3.19 8.75
C VAL A 36 1.15 -2.23 7.84
N CYS A 37 1.67 -2.77 6.75
CA CYS A 37 2.36 -2.01 5.71
C CYS A 37 1.42 -1.89 4.50
N PRO A 38 0.69 -0.77 4.34
CA PRO A 38 -0.06 -0.51 3.13
C PRO A 38 0.89 -0.12 2.00
N GLY A 39 0.66 -0.69 0.82
CA GLY A 39 1.39 -0.37 -0.38
C GLY A 39 0.46 -0.27 -1.58
N GLU A 40 0.90 0.39 -2.64
CA GLU A 40 0.12 0.58 -3.86
C GLU A 40 0.78 -0.10 -5.06
N SER A 41 -0.02 -0.70 -5.91
CA SER A 41 0.43 -1.31 -7.17
C SER A 41 -0.55 -1.02 -8.28
N SER A 42 -0.09 -0.33 -9.32
CA SER A 42 -0.89 -0.13 -10.53
C SER A 42 -0.71 -1.29 -11.50
N ARG A 43 -1.80 -1.73 -12.10
CA ARG A 43 -1.80 -2.76 -13.13
C ARG A 43 -2.49 -2.24 -14.38
N GLN A 44 -1.79 -2.29 -15.50
CA GLN A 44 -2.41 -2.02 -16.79
C GLN A 44 -3.32 -3.18 -17.15
N LEU A 45 -4.58 -2.88 -17.43
CA LEU A 45 -5.55 -3.84 -17.92
C LEU A 45 -5.35 -3.99 -19.44
N VAL A 46 -5.00 -5.19 -19.85
CA VAL A 46 -4.81 -5.51 -21.27
C VAL A 46 -5.86 -6.53 -21.69
N GLY A 47 -6.43 -6.31 -22.88
CA GLY A 47 -7.30 -7.26 -23.56
C GLY A 47 -6.60 -7.87 -24.76
N GLU A 48 -6.98 -9.06 -25.15
CA GLU A 48 -6.50 -9.71 -26.38
C GLU A 48 -7.15 -9.03 -27.59
N LEU A 49 -6.37 -8.66 -28.60
CA LEU A 49 -6.86 -8.12 -29.85
C LEU A 49 -7.42 -9.24 -30.77
N ARG A 50 -6.83 -10.42 -30.67
CA ARG A 50 -7.21 -11.63 -31.39
C ARG A 50 -7.23 -12.81 -30.44
N GLU A 51 -8.12 -13.75 -30.71
CA GLU A 51 -8.16 -14.99 -29.94
C GLU A 51 -6.87 -15.79 -30.11
N GLY A 52 -6.34 -16.28 -29.00
CA GLY A 52 -5.13 -17.08 -29.00
C GLY A 52 -5.33 -18.45 -29.66
N LEU A 53 -4.27 -19.01 -30.18
CA LEU A 53 -4.28 -20.38 -30.70
C LEU A 53 -4.11 -21.37 -29.53
N PRO A 54 -5.02 -22.35 -29.40
CA PRO A 54 -4.91 -23.34 -28.34
C PRO A 54 -3.67 -24.23 -28.49
N ALA A 55 -3.16 -24.77 -27.40
CA ALA A 55 -2.10 -25.75 -27.42
C ALA A 55 -2.57 -27.03 -28.11
N ARG A 56 -1.68 -27.67 -28.91
CA ARG A 56 -1.86 -28.96 -29.54
C ARG A 56 -0.66 -29.85 -29.28
N PRO A 57 -0.77 -31.18 -29.39
CA PRO A 57 0.38 -32.05 -29.28
C PRO A 57 1.52 -31.64 -30.21
N GLY A 58 2.70 -31.40 -29.63
CA GLY A 58 3.89 -30.88 -30.32
C GLY A 58 3.89 -29.37 -30.64
N SER A 59 2.86 -28.63 -30.27
CA SER A 59 2.81 -27.15 -30.45
C SER A 59 2.22 -26.47 -29.20
N PRO A 60 3.01 -25.63 -28.50
CA PRO A 60 2.48 -24.85 -27.36
C PRO A 60 1.42 -23.85 -27.86
N GLY A 61 0.52 -23.49 -26.95
CA GLY A 61 -0.45 -22.42 -27.22
C GLY A 61 0.26 -21.11 -27.56
N LYS A 62 -0.32 -20.33 -28.47
CA LYS A 62 0.24 -19.06 -28.92
C LYS A 62 -0.75 -17.94 -28.66
N ARG A 63 -0.25 -16.83 -28.12
CA ARG A 63 -1.00 -15.58 -27.96
C ARG A 63 -0.49 -14.53 -28.93
N ASP A 64 -1.38 -13.64 -29.35
CA ASP A 64 -0.99 -12.48 -30.14
C ASP A 64 -0.11 -11.56 -29.27
N CYS A 65 0.94 -10.98 -29.86
CA CYS A 65 1.76 -9.97 -29.21
C CYS A 65 1.07 -8.60 -29.13
N GLN A 66 0.02 -8.39 -29.93
CA GLN A 66 -0.78 -7.17 -29.91
C GLN A 66 -1.85 -7.27 -28.85
N TYR A 67 -2.12 -6.16 -28.15
CA TYR A 67 -3.12 -6.09 -27.10
C TYR A 67 -3.85 -4.74 -27.11
N VAL A 68 -5.06 -4.74 -26.59
CA VAL A 68 -5.85 -3.53 -26.34
C VAL A 68 -5.63 -3.08 -24.91
N ARG A 69 -5.41 -1.78 -24.71
CA ARG A 69 -5.34 -1.17 -23.37
C ARG A 69 -6.73 -0.84 -22.87
N ASN A 70 -7.18 -1.52 -21.83
CA ASN A 70 -8.51 -1.35 -21.22
C ASN A 70 -8.47 -0.47 -19.96
N GLY A 71 -7.41 0.33 -19.79
CA GLY A 71 -7.22 1.21 -18.65
C GLY A 71 -6.21 0.69 -17.63
N VAL A 72 -6.24 1.26 -16.45
CA VAL A 72 -5.38 0.91 -15.32
C VAL A 72 -6.27 0.61 -14.11
N ALA A 73 -5.95 -0.44 -13.38
CA ALA A 73 -6.52 -0.72 -12.07
C ALA A 73 -5.44 -0.52 -11.01
N ASP A 74 -5.77 0.19 -9.97
CA ASP A 74 -4.94 0.33 -8.80
C ASP A 74 -5.35 -0.70 -7.74
N VAL A 75 -4.36 -1.28 -7.09
CA VAL A 75 -4.57 -2.24 -6.01
C VAL A 75 -3.77 -1.75 -4.81
N LEU A 76 -4.47 -1.50 -3.72
CA LEU A 76 -3.83 -1.29 -2.43
C LEU A 76 -3.63 -2.64 -1.76
N VAL A 77 -2.45 -2.87 -1.23
CA VAL A 77 -2.10 -4.11 -0.54
C VAL A 77 -1.81 -3.77 0.91
N ALA A 78 -2.55 -4.35 1.83
CA ALA A 78 -2.26 -4.27 3.26
C ALA A 78 -1.52 -5.54 3.68
N LEU A 79 -0.23 -5.40 3.98
CA LEU A 79 0.64 -6.47 4.42
C LEU A 79 0.80 -6.40 5.95
N GLY A 80 0.49 -7.47 6.66
CA GLY A 80 0.79 -7.64 8.08
C GLY A 80 2.01 -8.55 8.25
N PRO A 81 3.25 -8.00 8.27
CA PRO A 81 4.47 -8.81 8.22
C PRO A 81 4.60 -9.75 9.41
N LEU A 82 4.31 -9.27 10.61
CA LEU A 82 4.40 -10.06 11.84
C LEU A 82 3.27 -11.09 11.97
N ALA A 83 2.10 -10.82 11.38
CA ALA A 83 0.96 -11.72 11.37
C ALA A 83 0.95 -12.67 10.16
N ASN A 84 1.90 -12.54 9.25
CA ASN A 84 1.95 -13.24 7.95
C ASN A 84 0.62 -13.17 7.18
N THR A 85 0.01 -11.98 7.16
CA THR A 85 -1.27 -11.72 6.48
C THR A 85 -1.09 -10.71 5.37
N ARG A 86 -1.89 -10.85 4.30
CA ARG A 86 -1.97 -9.86 3.23
C ARG A 86 -3.40 -9.76 2.71
N ARG A 87 -3.81 -8.54 2.38
CA ARG A 87 -5.09 -8.23 1.76
C ARG A 87 -4.85 -7.34 0.56
N ALA A 88 -5.48 -7.67 -0.55
CA ALA A 88 -5.52 -6.83 -1.74
C ALA A 88 -6.88 -6.13 -1.80
N ILE A 89 -6.88 -4.82 -1.92
CA ILE A 89 -8.06 -3.97 -1.92
C ILE A 89 -8.06 -3.23 -3.25
N PRO A 90 -9.00 -3.50 -4.17
CA PRO A 90 -9.09 -2.76 -5.43
C PRO A 90 -9.38 -1.28 -5.16
N ALA A 91 -8.65 -0.40 -5.79
CA ALA A 91 -8.82 1.04 -5.71
C ALA A 91 -9.11 1.62 -7.10
N ARG A 92 -9.94 2.65 -7.15
CA ARG A 92 -10.25 3.33 -8.43
C ARG A 92 -9.21 4.36 -8.80
N ARG A 93 -8.56 4.94 -7.82
CA ARG A 93 -7.55 6.00 -7.95
C ARG A 93 -6.52 5.88 -6.85
N ARG A 94 -5.38 6.49 -7.07
CA ARG A 94 -4.40 6.78 -6.03
C ARG A 94 -4.75 8.10 -5.38
N GLY A 95 -4.54 8.20 -4.07
CA GLY A 95 -4.67 9.46 -3.38
C GLY A 95 -5.17 9.33 -1.95
N ARG A 96 -5.18 10.47 -1.28
CA ARG A 96 -5.48 10.59 0.14
C ARG A 96 -6.85 10.04 0.54
N GLU A 97 -7.87 10.28 -0.28
CA GLU A 97 -9.22 9.77 -0.01
C GLU A 97 -9.29 8.23 -0.06
N GLU A 98 -8.61 7.64 -1.05
CA GLU A 98 -8.63 6.18 -1.21
C GLU A 98 -7.81 5.52 -0.10
N PHE A 99 -6.68 6.10 0.25
CA PHE A 99 -5.91 5.67 1.42
C PHE A 99 -6.75 5.74 2.71
N ALA A 100 -7.51 6.81 2.92
CA ALA A 100 -8.41 6.93 4.06
C ALA A 100 -9.46 5.81 4.11
N ARG A 101 -10.03 5.41 2.96
CA ARG A 101 -10.97 4.28 2.86
C ARG A 101 -10.29 2.96 3.20
N VAL A 102 -9.04 2.78 2.77
CA VAL A 102 -8.24 1.59 3.10
C VAL A 102 -7.93 1.54 4.60
N VAL A 103 -7.55 2.67 5.20
CA VAL A 103 -7.33 2.74 6.66
C VAL A 103 -8.61 2.36 7.41
N ARG A 104 -9.77 2.87 7.01
CA ARG A 104 -11.06 2.47 7.60
C ARG A 104 -11.29 0.97 7.46
N HIS A 105 -11.10 0.41 6.27
CA HIS A 105 -11.24 -1.03 6.04
C HIS A 105 -10.27 -1.87 6.92
N ILE A 106 -9.03 -1.39 7.08
CA ILE A 106 -8.07 -2.06 7.96
C ILE A 106 -8.54 -2.01 9.42
N CYS A 107 -8.94 -0.83 9.92
CA CYS A 107 -9.32 -0.64 11.31
C CYS A 107 -10.64 -1.33 11.68
N ASP A 108 -11.62 -1.31 10.78
CA ASP A 108 -12.98 -1.74 11.10
C ASP A 108 -13.30 -3.18 10.65
N GLU A 109 -12.66 -3.66 9.58
CA GLU A 109 -12.97 -4.97 9.01
C GLU A 109 -11.83 -5.98 9.14
N THR A 110 -10.58 -5.52 8.98
CA THR A 110 -9.43 -6.42 9.03
C THR A 110 -8.89 -6.59 10.45
N ARG A 111 -8.92 -5.52 11.25
CA ARG A 111 -8.40 -5.49 12.63
C ARG A 111 -9.40 -4.79 13.58
N PRO A 112 -10.65 -5.24 13.66
CA PRO A 112 -11.69 -4.57 14.46
C PRO A 112 -11.35 -4.54 15.95
N ASP A 113 -10.69 -5.58 16.46
CA ASP A 113 -10.37 -5.75 17.88
C ASP A 113 -9.04 -5.09 18.28
N ALA A 114 -8.29 -4.52 17.31
CA ALA A 114 -7.06 -3.83 17.63
C ALA A 114 -7.33 -2.53 18.38
N GLU A 115 -6.56 -2.24 19.41
CA GLU A 115 -6.61 -0.94 20.10
C GLU A 115 -6.09 0.16 19.18
N ARG A 116 -4.97 -0.11 18.49
CA ARG A 116 -4.36 0.79 17.53
C ARG A 116 -3.56 0.04 16.47
N VAL A 117 -3.80 0.34 15.21
CA VAL A 117 -3.05 -0.24 14.10
C VAL A 117 -1.79 0.59 13.84
N VAL A 118 -0.63 -0.05 13.79
CA VAL A 118 0.64 0.58 13.43
C VAL A 118 0.81 0.51 11.91
N LEU A 119 0.71 1.66 11.24
CA LEU A 119 0.85 1.77 9.78
C LEU A 119 2.29 2.16 9.42
N VAL A 120 2.94 1.37 8.58
CA VAL A 120 4.25 1.71 8.01
C VAL A 120 4.06 2.04 6.53
N THR A 121 4.31 3.30 6.16
CA THR A 121 4.03 3.84 4.81
C THR A 121 5.24 4.57 4.23
N ASP A 122 5.25 4.79 2.92
CA ASP A 122 6.34 5.45 2.19
C ASP A 122 6.05 6.91 1.79
N ASP A 123 4.78 7.33 1.79
CA ASP A 123 4.36 8.67 1.35
C ASP A 123 3.67 9.46 2.49
N PRO A 124 4.39 10.39 3.15
CA PRO A 124 3.82 11.19 4.23
C PRO A 124 2.73 12.16 3.77
N ASP A 125 2.77 12.61 2.52
CA ASP A 125 1.83 13.60 2.00
C ASP A 125 0.44 13.00 1.74
N THR A 126 0.40 11.76 1.27
CA THR A 126 -0.83 11.04 0.93
C THR A 126 -1.25 10.09 2.05
N HIS A 127 -0.30 9.46 2.74
CA HIS A 127 -0.51 8.39 3.70
C HIS A 127 -0.31 8.84 5.17
N GLY A 128 -0.72 10.04 5.49
CA GLY A 128 -0.55 10.63 6.82
C GLY A 128 -1.78 10.46 7.74
N ALA A 129 -1.60 10.81 9.02
CA ALA A 129 -2.65 10.79 10.04
C ALA A 129 -3.85 11.69 9.71
N ALA A 130 -3.66 12.72 8.89
CA ALA A 130 -4.72 13.61 8.43
C ALA A 130 -5.52 13.09 7.22
N SER A 131 -5.15 11.93 6.66
CA SER A 131 -5.82 11.37 5.47
C SER A 131 -7.32 11.11 5.68
N PRO A 132 -7.80 10.65 6.85
CA PRO A 132 -9.23 10.46 7.10
C PRO A 132 -10.06 11.73 6.87
N CYS A 133 -9.51 12.92 7.15
CA CYS A 133 -10.21 14.19 6.94
C CYS A 133 -10.53 14.49 5.46
N ALA A 134 -9.84 13.84 4.53
CA ALA A 134 -10.11 14.01 3.10
C ALA A 134 -11.33 13.22 2.59
N ALA A 135 -11.73 12.16 3.31
CA ALA A 135 -12.77 11.23 2.86
C ALA A 135 -13.99 11.15 3.78
N PHE A 136 -13.87 11.57 5.03
CA PHE A 136 -14.89 11.37 6.06
C PHE A 136 -15.25 12.65 6.79
N PRO A 137 -16.47 12.73 7.39
CA PRO A 137 -16.83 13.81 8.31
C PRO A 137 -15.89 13.88 9.51
N PRO A 138 -15.80 15.06 10.18
CA PRO A 138 -14.84 15.27 11.27
C PRO A 138 -14.88 14.23 12.39
N GLU A 139 -16.07 13.83 12.84
CA GLU A 139 -16.24 12.82 13.89
C GLU A 139 -15.65 11.46 13.51
N GLU A 140 -15.92 11.01 12.28
CA GLU A 140 -15.40 9.76 11.77
C GLU A 140 -13.89 9.83 11.50
N ALA A 141 -13.41 10.96 11.01
CA ALA A 141 -11.99 11.20 10.80
C ALA A 141 -11.21 11.16 12.11
N GLU A 142 -11.73 11.76 13.17
CA GLU A 142 -11.15 11.75 14.52
C GLU A 142 -11.15 10.32 15.11
N ARG A 143 -12.28 9.62 14.99
CA ARG A 143 -12.38 8.22 15.40
C ARG A 143 -11.31 7.36 14.74
N LEU A 144 -11.17 7.48 13.44
CA LEU A 144 -10.15 6.74 12.69
C LEU A 144 -8.74 7.16 13.08
N ALA A 145 -8.46 8.47 13.20
CA ALA A 145 -7.14 8.97 13.57
C ALA A 145 -6.69 8.47 14.96
N SER A 146 -7.61 8.22 15.87
CA SER A 146 -7.31 7.63 17.18
C SER A 146 -6.99 6.13 17.11
N ARG A 147 -7.39 5.43 16.03
CA ARG A 147 -7.26 3.99 15.83
C ARG A 147 -5.96 3.55 15.15
N PHE A 148 -5.14 4.48 14.68
CA PHE A 148 -3.86 4.14 14.07
C PHE A 148 -2.74 5.11 14.43
N GLU A 149 -1.50 4.66 14.27
CA GLU A 149 -0.28 5.47 14.30
C GLU A 149 0.47 5.24 13.00
N VAL A 150 1.22 6.24 12.53
CA VAL A 150 1.91 6.17 11.23
C VAL A 150 3.40 6.33 11.42
N HIS A 151 4.15 5.39 10.84
CA HIS A 151 5.59 5.42 10.69
C HIS A 151 5.91 5.58 9.20
N HIS A 152 6.70 6.58 8.86
CA HIS A 152 7.03 6.86 7.46
C HIS A 152 8.42 6.36 7.11
N ALA A 153 8.51 5.53 6.07
CA ALA A 153 9.79 5.24 5.45
C ALA A 153 10.41 6.55 4.90
N PRO A 154 11.71 6.77 5.09
CA PRO A 154 12.35 7.98 4.61
C PRO A 154 12.30 8.04 3.08
N LYS A 155 11.99 9.21 2.55
CA LYS A 155 12.05 9.47 1.11
C LYS A 155 13.47 9.17 0.60
N HIS A 156 13.60 8.29 -0.38
CA HIS A 156 14.89 7.81 -0.91
C HIS A 156 15.69 6.88 0.04
N GLY A 157 15.08 6.27 1.03
CA GLY A 157 15.72 5.36 1.99
C GLY A 157 15.32 3.89 1.85
N SER A 158 14.65 3.53 0.77
CA SER A 158 14.24 2.14 0.47
C SER A 158 15.12 1.53 -0.61
#